data_530e3ec41fac415d907e867c5a8e6ddb
#
_entry.id   530e3ec41fac415d907e867c5a8e6ddb
#
_cell.length_a   1.000
_cell.length_b   1.000
_cell.length_c   1.000
_cell.angle_alpha   90.00
_cell.angle_beta   90.00
_cell.angle_gamma   90.00
#
_symmetry.space_group_name_H-M   'P 1'
#
loop_
_entity.id
_entity.type
_entity.pdbx_description
1 polymer ?
#
loop_
_entity_poly.entity_id
_entity_poly.type
_entity_poly.pdbx_seq_one_letter_code
_entity_poly.pdbx_strand_id
1 'polypeptide(L)'
;MLSVFFSIFVIAAVALVFLGICYFLVCGLPSFLRKKEKKTAWEEMEEDAPRREAGKEEKPAPAVSDATRIFTVPEEAKEKAAGDDATRVFEKDEMTAALGEKKKKSAAGAFALEPLPEVLEEEVSPDVLEEYFVRHFLNQYGAVSRTVSQDTRTVTHHLVEKAVALAGRDAPDVLTHIMVQEALQNAQRSYVMMPDDIVLAMVTRAFAEVAQGNKEDTRTILAYDALRVMPRMEAGQFRALSLLLLFHYSRNMDNVDSDAFAAYAERYVEPLIQGLPSEYSGYQQLEYLHCVSLENKDTSFGQVLRDSYPLIFSFRGCMKSELDSIRKDWPAGSIVPSLFNSYYKAAVIDDSLLEEYFDKYGIRSGRDQTLLNALIHSRPVAYDRREVAHILGKISPALEELQEAWDGSLLRRSSLTLMGMYIAQMYIRERIGEEFDLSHWM
;
A
#
# COMPACT_ATOMS: atom_id res chain seq x y z
N MET A 1 37.76 17.84 57.32
CA MET A 1 37.30 16.44 57.15
C MET A 1 35.75 16.27 57.09
N LEU A 2 34.98 17.00 57.90
CA LEU A 2 33.52 16.88 57.87
C LEU A 2 32.86 17.25 56.53
N SER A 3 33.36 18.27 55.85
CA SER A 3 32.85 18.78 54.55
C SER A 3 33.01 17.76 53.41
N VAL A 4 34.11 16.99 53.42
CA VAL A 4 34.36 15.97 52.38
C VAL A 4 33.41 14.76 52.54
N PHE A 5 33.17 14.36 53.78
CA PHE A 5 32.18 13.28 54.09
C PHE A 5 30.77 13.66 53.70
N PHE A 6 30.37 14.92 53.95
CA PHE A 6 29.05 15.41 53.55
C PHE A 6 28.88 15.44 52.00
N SER A 7 29.89 15.85 51.27
CA SER A 7 29.86 15.86 49.80
C SER A 7 29.78 14.44 49.23
N ILE A 8 30.49 13.45 49.79
CA ILE A 8 30.46 12.05 49.38
C ILE A 8 29.08 11.47 49.67
N PHE A 9 28.47 11.80 50.82
CA PHE A 9 27.14 11.32 51.20
C PHE A 9 26.05 11.87 50.25
N VAL A 10 26.11 13.14 49.88
CA VAL A 10 25.19 13.77 48.92
C VAL A 10 25.32 13.14 47.54
N ILE A 11 26.52 12.88 47.04
CA ILE A 11 26.77 12.25 45.74
C ILE A 11 26.21 10.80 45.76
N ALA A 12 26.42 10.04 46.84
CA ALA A 12 25.90 8.68 46.97
C ALA A 12 24.36 8.66 47.01
N ALA A 13 23.72 9.61 47.72
CA ALA A 13 22.29 9.73 47.79
C ALA A 13 21.66 10.07 46.38
N VAL A 14 22.27 10.98 45.64
CA VAL A 14 21.84 11.34 44.28
C VAL A 14 22.01 10.15 43.34
N ALA A 15 23.11 9.39 43.43
CA ALA A 15 23.33 8.20 42.64
C ALA A 15 22.29 7.11 42.92
N LEU A 16 21.91 6.90 44.19
CA LEU A 16 20.86 5.94 44.55
C LEU A 16 19.46 6.33 44.04
N VAL A 17 19.12 7.63 44.06
CA VAL A 17 17.88 8.14 43.51
C VAL A 17 17.84 7.94 41.98
N PHE A 18 18.98 8.22 41.32
CA PHE A 18 19.09 8.04 39.86
C PHE A 18 18.98 6.56 39.46
N LEU A 19 19.62 5.66 40.19
CA LEU A 19 19.50 4.21 40.02
C LEU A 19 18.05 3.72 40.25
N GLY A 20 17.36 4.28 41.25
CA GLY A 20 15.95 4.00 41.51
C GLY A 20 15.05 4.44 40.37
N ILE A 21 15.28 5.62 39.80
CA ILE A 21 14.54 6.13 38.64
C ILE A 21 14.83 5.27 37.39
N CYS A 22 16.09 4.92 37.13
CA CYS A 22 16.46 4.04 36.02
C CYS A 22 15.86 2.64 36.19
N TYR A 23 15.85 2.08 37.39
CA TYR A 23 15.21 0.80 37.66
C TYR A 23 13.69 0.86 37.43
N PHE A 24 13.06 1.98 37.81
CA PHE A 24 11.61 2.18 37.61
C PHE A 24 11.26 2.33 36.12
N LEU A 25 12.13 3.00 35.32
CA LEU A 25 11.94 3.14 33.88
C LEU A 25 12.21 1.84 33.10
N VAL A 26 13.13 1.01 33.55
CA VAL A 26 13.50 -0.24 32.89
C VAL A 26 12.61 -1.42 33.30
N CYS A 27 12.26 -1.52 34.59
CA CYS A 27 11.48 -2.66 35.11
C CYS A 27 9.97 -2.44 35.14
N GLY A 28 9.49 -1.22 34.91
CA GLY A 28 8.05 -0.88 34.88
C GLY A 28 7.35 -0.98 36.24
N LEU A 29 6.13 -0.45 36.30
CA LEU A 29 5.25 -0.53 37.48
C LEU A 29 5.01 -1.97 37.96
N PRO A 30 5.02 -2.24 39.25
CA PRO A 30 4.73 -3.57 39.82
C PRO A 30 3.40 -4.11 39.27
N SER A 31 3.35 -5.40 38.99
CA SER A 31 2.25 -6.10 38.30
C SER A 31 0.87 -6.00 39.00
N PHE A 32 0.79 -5.60 40.28
CA PHE A 32 -0.49 -5.42 40.98
C PHE A 32 -1.22 -4.12 40.58
N LEU A 33 -0.52 -3.08 40.15
CA LEU A 33 -1.14 -1.84 39.65
C LEU A 33 -1.65 -1.97 38.21
N ARG A 34 -1.08 -2.87 37.43
CA ARG A 34 -1.53 -3.17 36.06
C ARG A 34 -2.89 -3.89 35.97
N LYS A 35 -3.29 -4.57 37.05
CA LYS A 35 -4.54 -5.36 37.09
C LYS A 35 -5.78 -4.52 37.36
N LYS A 36 -5.64 -3.31 37.89
CA LYS A 36 -6.78 -2.46 38.26
C LYS A 36 -7.25 -1.56 37.11
N GLU A 37 -6.35 -1.14 36.23
CA GLU A 37 -6.73 -0.34 35.04
C GLU A 37 -7.36 -1.17 33.89
N LYS A 38 -7.04 -2.47 33.81
CA LYS A 38 -7.63 -3.34 32.79
C LYS A 38 -9.08 -3.72 33.02
N LYS A 39 -9.58 -3.59 34.25
CA LYS A 39 -10.98 -3.98 34.58
C LYS A 39 -11.98 -2.87 34.28
N THR A 40 -11.60 -1.62 34.42
CA THR A 40 -12.46 -0.46 34.15
C THR A 40 -12.64 -0.12 32.67
N ALA A 41 -11.69 -0.44 31.83
CA ALA A 41 -11.77 -0.16 30.37
C ALA A 41 -12.64 -1.16 29.59
N TRP A 42 -12.90 -2.35 30.14
CA TRP A 42 -13.71 -3.38 29.47
C TRP A 42 -15.19 -3.36 29.88
N GLU A 43 -15.52 -2.86 31.08
CA GLU A 43 -16.92 -2.79 31.54
C GLU A 43 -17.68 -1.56 31.01
N GLU A 44 -16.98 -0.50 30.57
CA GLU A 44 -17.63 0.68 29.96
C GLU A 44 -17.90 0.52 28.41
N MET A 45 -17.38 -0.51 27.76
CA MET A 45 -17.59 -0.73 26.32
C MET A 45 -18.78 -1.64 25.97
N GLU A 46 -19.48 -2.21 26.96
CA GLU A 46 -20.60 -3.13 26.72
C GLU A 46 -21.99 -2.46 26.80
N GLU A 47 -22.09 -1.19 27.23
CA GLU A 47 -23.39 -0.53 27.45
C GLU A 47 -23.89 0.41 26.36
N ASP A 48 -23.09 0.75 25.32
CA ASP A 48 -23.50 1.70 24.25
C ASP A 48 -23.46 1.09 22.84
N ALA A 49 -24.37 0.14 22.56
CA ALA A 49 -24.65 -0.29 21.19
C ALA A 49 -26.07 0.16 20.76
N PRO A 50 -26.25 1.11 19.85
CA PRO A 50 -27.58 1.49 19.39
C PRO A 50 -28.15 0.47 18.39
N ARG A 51 -29.39 0.05 18.64
CA ARG A 51 -30.24 -0.71 17.71
C ARG A 51 -30.43 0.05 16.41
N ARG A 52 -30.15 -0.60 15.28
CA ARG A 52 -30.50 -0.08 13.94
C ARG A 52 -31.83 -0.62 13.48
N GLU A 53 -32.68 0.30 13.06
CA GLU A 53 -33.95 0.03 12.35
C GLU A 53 -33.71 -0.21 10.84
N ALA A 54 -34.52 -1.09 10.27
CA ALA A 54 -34.50 -1.49 8.86
C ALA A 54 -35.15 -0.45 7.94
N GLY A 55 -34.61 -0.34 6.73
CA GLY A 55 -35.38 0.12 5.57
C GLY A 55 -34.75 1.16 4.67
N LYS A 56 -34.27 0.74 3.49
CA LYS A 56 -34.77 1.19 2.18
C LYS A 56 -33.94 0.59 1.04
N GLU A 57 -34.67 0.03 0.08
CA GLU A 57 -34.17 -0.55 -1.18
C GLU A 57 -33.64 0.53 -2.14
N GLU A 58 -32.50 0.25 -2.77
CA GLU A 58 -32.06 0.92 -4.02
C GLU A 58 -31.63 -0.12 -5.06
N LYS A 59 -31.94 0.16 -6.32
CA LYS A 59 -31.84 -0.74 -7.50
C LYS A 59 -30.41 -0.94 -7.97
N PRO A 60 -30.08 -2.10 -8.60
CA PRO A 60 -28.72 -2.45 -9.01
C PRO A 60 -28.31 -1.87 -10.37
N ALA A 61 -27.02 -1.51 -10.48
CA ALA A 61 -26.34 -1.17 -11.73
C ALA A 61 -25.72 -2.43 -12.40
N PRO A 62 -25.47 -2.42 -13.73
CA PRO A 62 -25.17 -3.63 -14.51
C PRO A 62 -23.75 -4.18 -14.24
N ALA A 63 -23.63 -5.51 -14.36
CA ALA A 63 -22.46 -6.31 -14.09
C ALA A 63 -21.31 -6.10 -15.10
N VAL A 64 -20.08 -5.98 -14.58
CA VAL A 64 -18.83 -6.14 -15.33
C VAL A 64 -18.17 -7.42 -14.82
N SER A 65 -17.86 -8.32 -15.76
CA SER A 65 -17.19 -9.59 -15.47
C SER A 65 -15.70 -9.38 -15.44
N ASP A 66 -15.06 -9.55 -14.27
CA ASP A 66 -13.68 -10.00 -14.14
C ASP A 66 -13.35 -10.31 -12.67
N ALA A 67 -12.46 -11.25 -12.44
CA ALA A 67 -12.25 -11.95 -11.19
C ALA A 67 -11.72 -11.09 -10.02
N THR A 68 -11.44 -9.81 -10.21
CA THR A 68 -10.93 -8.93 -9.17
C THR A 68 -11.81 -7.69 -9.02
N ARG A 69 -12.67 -7.65 -8.00
CA ARG A 69 -13.43 -6.45 -7.64
C ARG A 69 -12.72 -5.69 -6.54
N ILE A 70 -12.50 -4.41 -6.78
CA ILE A 70 -11.95 -3.46 -5.80
C ILE A 70 -13.08 -2.98 -4.89
N PHE A 71 -12.82 -2.88 -3.59
CA PHE A 71 -13.79 -2.38 -2.61
C PHE A 71 -14.20 -0.94 -2.91
N THR A 72 -15.49 -0.63 -2.76
CA THR A 72 -15.94 0.75 -2.62
C THR A 72 -15.57 1.27 -1.25
N VAL A 73 -14.96 2.46 -1.18
CA VAL A 73 -14.66 3.16 0.07
C VAL A 73 -15.96 3.37 0.84
N PRO A 74 -16.04 3.03 2.13
CA PRO A 74 -17.15 3.45 2.98
C PRO A 74 -17.32 4.97 2.92
N GLU A 75 -18.56 5.45 2.90
CA GLU A 75 -18.90 6.88 2.73
C GLU A 75 -18.23 7.81 3.76
N GLU A 76 -17.93 7.28 4.94
CA GLU A 76 -17.18 7.97 5.99
C GLU A 76 -15.71 8.30 5.63
N ALA A 77 -15.11 7.57 4.70
CA ALA A 77 -13.76 7.86 4.23
C ALA A 77 -13.74 8.98 3.17
N LYS A 78 -14.86 9.22 2.47
CA LYS A 78 -15.01 10.33 1.51
C LYS A 78 -15.13 11.70 2.19
N GLU A 79 -15.74 11.77 3.37
CA GLU A 79 -15.86 13.02 4.13
C GLU A 79 -14.53 13.51 4.72
N LYS A 80 -13.61 12.58 5.06
CA LYS A 80 -12.30 12.96 5.63
C LYS A 80 -11.27 13.41 4.58
N ALA A 81 -11.45 13.03 3.31
CA ALA A 81 -10.55 13.45 2.23
C ALA A 81 -10.85 14.89 1.70
N ALA A 82 -11.97 15.50 2.11
CA ALA A 82 -12.41 16.83 1.67
C ALA A 82 -12.10 17.98 2.65
N GLY A 83 -11.32 17.73 3.69
CA GLY A 83 -10.96 18.68 4.74
C GLY A 83 -9.51 19.15 4.67
N ASP A 84 -9.33 20.42 4.30
CA ASP A 84 -8.17 21.27 4.49
C ASP A 84 -6.84 20.89 3.81
N ASP A 85 -6.76 21.18 2.50
CA ASP A 85 -5.49 21.61 1.93
C ASP A 85 -5.69 22.92 1.15
N ALA A 86 -5.59 24.04 1.88
CA ALA A 86 -5.57 25.37 1.29
C ALA A 86 -4.20 25.59 0.62
N THR A 87 -4.08 25.18 -0.62
CA THR A 87 -2.96 25.54 -1.49
C THR A 87 -2.95 27.04 -1.67
N ARG A 88 -2.03 27.74 -1.02
CA ARG A 88 -1.78 29.17 -1.29
C ARG A 88 -1.26 29.28 -2.72
N VAL A 89 -2.09 29.81 -3.60
CA VAL A 89 -1.69 30.28 -4.92
C VAL A 89 -0.86 31.55 -4.69
N PHE A 90 0.44 31.50 -4.99
CA PHE A 90 1.28 32.69 -5.04
C PHE A 90 0.93 33.49 -6.30
N GLU A 91 0.54 34.72 -6.12
CA GLU A 91 0.28 35.65 -7.24
C GLU A 91 1.59 35.96 -8.00
N LYS A 92 1.48 36.02 -9.31
CA LYS A 92 2.55 36.15 -10.29
C LYS A 92 3.42 37.40 -10.16
N ASP A 93 3.01 38.39 -9.34
CA ASP A 93 3.64 39.69 -9.26
C ASP A 93 4.72 39.82 -8.16
N GLU A 94 4.81 38.88 -7.21
CA GLU A 94 5.85 38.92 -6.17
C GLU A 94 7.18 38.33 -6.59
N MET A 95 7.22 37.52 -7.66
CA MET A 95 8.44 36.85 -8.11
C MET A 95 9.36 37.73 -8.97
N THR A 96 8.85 38.85 -9.48
CA THR A 96 9.62 39.78 -10.33
C THR A 96 10.43 40.80 -9.52
N ALA A 97 10.11 41.03 -8.26
CA ALA A 97 10.80 42.00 -7.40
C ALA A 97 12.07 41.44 -6.70
N ALA A 98 12.24 40.12 -6.63
CA ALA A 98 13.37 39.48 -5.93
C ALA A 98 14.59 39.22 -6.82
N LEU A 99 14.52 39.44 -8.13
CA LEU A 99 15.58 39.17 -9.12
C LEU A 99 16.35 40.41 -9.58
N GLY A 100 16.06 41.56 -8.99
CA GLY A 100 16.84 42.78 -9.22
C GLY A 100 17.99 42.91 -8.23
N GLU A 101 19.21 42.94 -8.78
CA GLU A 101 20.47 43.34 -8.13
C GLU A 101 21.19 42.35 -7.22
N LYS A 102 22.08 41.54 -7.82
CA LYS A 102 23.48 41.41 -7.37
C LYS A 102 24.37 40.82 -8.47
N LYS A 103 24.80 41.64 -9.40
CA LYS A 103 26.08 41.43 -10.11
C LYS A 103 27.20 41.88 -9.20
N LYS A 104 28.04 40.95 -8.70
CA LYS A 104 29.51 41.12 -8.56
C LYS A 104 30.20 39.83 -8.11
N LYS A 105 31.01 39.32 -9.03
CA LYS A 105 32.28 38.59 -8.89
C LYS A 105 32.44 37.58 -7.74
N SER A 106 32.43 36.30 -8.09
CA SER A 106 33.47 35.38 -7.61
C SER A 106 33.79 34.40 -8.72
N ALA A 107 35.06 34.43 -9.15
CA ALA A 107 35.65 33.48 -10.06
C ALA A 107 35.94 32.19 -9.28
N ALA A 108 35.50 31.07 -9.76
CA ALA A 108 36.18 29.77 -9.75
C ALA A 108 35.24 28.71 -10.32
N GLY A 109 35.57 28.18 -11.50
CA GLY A 109 35.25 26.79 -11.91
C GLY A 109 33.78 26.36 -11.94
N ALA A 110 32.86 27.20 -12.41
CA ALA A 110 31.57 26.72 -12.86
C ALA A 110 31.81 26.00 -14.20
N PHE A 111 31.68 24.67 -14.25
CA PHE A 111 31.42 23.97 -15.46
C PHE A 111 30.15 24.58 -16.02
N ALA A 112 30.28 25.47 -17.02
CA ALA A 112 29.16 25.96 -17.77
C ALA A 112 28.52 24.72 -18.44
N LEU A 113 27.33 24.35 -18.03
CA LEU A 113 26.46 23.50 -18.86
C LEU A 113 26.37 24.22 -20.18
N GLU A 114 26.94 23.63 -21.22
CA GLU A 114 26.65 24.07 -22.58
C GLU A 114 25.13 23.95 -22.70
N PRO A 115 24.43 25.04 -23.08
CA PRO A 115 22.99 24.94 -23.36
C PRO A 115 22.85 23.86 -24.44
N LEU A 116 21.69 23.15 -24.39
CA LEU A 116 21.27 22.35 -25.53
C LEU A 116 21.56 23.21 -26.78
N PRO A 117 22.20 22.68 -27.80
CA PRO A 117 22.43 23.46 -29.02
C PRO A 117 21.10 24.10 -29.43
N GLU A 118 21.10 25.40 -29.66
CA GLU A 118 19.92 26.17 -30.08
C GLU A 118 19.31 25.65 -31.42
N VAL A 119 19.86 24.61 -31.99
CA VAL A 119 19.49 24.01 -33.26
C VAL A 119 18.56 22.82 -33.02
N LEU A 120 17.32 23.10 -32.67
CA LEU A 120 16.23 22.14 -32.76
C LEU A 120 15.68 21.99 -34.19
N GLU A 121 16.36 22.56 -35.19
CA GLU A 121 16.00 22.42 -36.60
C GLU A 121 16.61 21.20 -37.30
N GLU A 122 17.63 20.56 -36.72
CA GLU A 122 18.17 19.27 -37.19
C GLU A 122 17.66 18.14 -36.28
N GLU A 123 17.30 16.99 -36.88
CA GLU A 123 16.89 15.77 -36.15
C GLU A 123 17.94 15.40 -35.10
N VAL A 124 17.68 15.74 -33.82
CA VAL A 124 18.58 15.37 -32.71
C VAL A 124 18.48 13.86 -32.53
N SER A 125 19.60 13.15 -32.71
CA SER A 125 19.59 11.69 -32.55
C SER A 125 19.34 11.31 -31.08
N PRO A 126 18.68 10.15 -30.82
CA PRO A 126 18.46 9.65 -29.45
C PRO A 126 19.76 9.56 -28.62
N ASP A 127 20.89 9.20 -29.24
CA ASP A 127 22.20 9.08 -28.60
C ASP A 127 22.69 10.42 -28.02
N VAL A 128 22.42 11.53 -28.73
CA VAL A 128 22.78 12.88 -28.28
C VAL A 128 21.95 13.30 -27.09
N LEU A 129 20.65 13.00 -27.13
CA LEU A 129 19.75 13.26 -26.00
C LEU A 129 20.15 12.43 -24.76
N GLU A 130 20.46 11.15 -24.94
CA GLU A 130 20.92 10.28 -23.87
C GLU A 130 22.19 10.83 -23.21
N GLU A 131 23.22 11.11 -23.97
CA GLU A 131 24.49 11.63 -23.44
C GLU A 131 24.30 12.98 -22.76
N TYR A 132 23.42 13.86 -23.27
CA TYR A 132 23.07 15.13 -22.62
C TYR A 132 22.46 14.91 -21.25
N PHE A 133 21.42 14.06 -21.11
CA PHE A 133 20.75 13.84 -19.84
C PHE A 133 21.60 13.03 -18.85
N VAL A 134 22.45 12.13 -19.32
CA VAL A 134 23.46 11.47 -18.47
C VAL A 134 24.42 12.50 -17.87
N ARG A 135 24.99 13.36 -18.70
CA ARG A 135 25.91 14.42 -18.21
C ARG A 135 25.19 15.41 -17.29
N HIS A 136 23.98 15.82 -17.66
CA HIS A 136 23.19 16.72 -16.83
C HIS A 136 22.95 16.16 -15.43
N PHE A 137 22.59 14.88 -15.31
CA PHE A 137 22.42 14.24 -14.01
C PHE A 137 23.71 14.12 -13.23
N LEU A 138 24.78 13.60 -13.84
CA LEU A 138 26.06 13.38 -13.18
C LEU A 138 26.73 14.68 -12.72
N ASN A 139 26.55 15.78 -13.47
CA ASN A 139 27.10 17.09 -13.11
C ASN A 139 26.47 17.71 -11.84
N GLN A 140 25.36 17.19 -11.35
CA GLN A 140 24.78 17.60 -10.07
C GLN A 140 25.62 17.11 -8.88
N TYR A 141 26.51 16.14 -9.10
CA TYR A 141 27.35 15.51 -8.07
C TYR A 141 28.82 15.78 -8.36
N GLY A 142 29.63 15.90 -7.31
CA GLY A 142 31.06 16.22 -7.46
C GLY A 142 31.86 15.05 -8.04
N ALA A 143 31.80 13.88 -7.41
CA ALA A 143 32.45 12.67 -7.85
C ALA A 143 31.51 11.49 -7.67
N VAL A 144 31.40 10.64 -8.67
CA VAL A 144 30.53 9.45 -8.68
C VAL A 144 31.35 8.20 -8.97
N SER A 145 30.91 7.05 -8.46
CA SER A 145 31.52 5.76 -8.78
C SER A 145 31.23 5.38 -10.24
N ARG A 146 32.05 4.45 -10.77
CA ARG A 146 31.81 3.90 -12.10
C ARG A 146 30.44 3.22 -12.22
N THR A 147 29.99 2.55 -11.16
CA THR A 147 28.67 1.89 -11.10
C THR A 147 27.57 2.90 -11.24
N VAL A 148 27.58 3.99 -10.46
CA VAL A 148 26.58 5.08 -10.56
C VAL A 148 26.53 5.66 -11.98
N SER A 149 27.69 5.86 -12.62
CA SER A 149 27.72 6.34 -14.01
C SER A 149 27.10 5.34 -14.99
N GLN A 150 27.33 4.04 -14.79
CA GLN A 150 26.75 2.99 -15.61
C GLN A 150 25.24 2.87 -15.40
N ASP A 151 24.78 2.86 -14.15
CA ASP A 151 23.37 2.81 -13.81
C ASP A 151 22.61 4.02 -14.37
N THR A 152 23.24 5.21 -14.30
CA THR A 152 22.68 6.43 -14.90
C THR A 152 22.50 6.27 -16.42
N ARG A 153 23.48 5.70 -17.12
CA ARG A 153 23.36 5.43 -18.56
C ARG A 153 22.24 4.46 -18.86
N THR A 154 22.17 3.36 -18.10
CA THR A 154 21.13 2.34 -18.27
C THR A 154 19.73 2.94 -18.16
N VAL A 155 19.44 3.64 -17.08
CA VAL A 155 18.09 4.22 -16.90
C VAL A 155 17.81 5.33 -17.90
N THR A 156 18.80 6.19 -18.22
CA THR A 156 18.61 7.27 -19.19
C THR A 156 18.31 6.74 -20.58
N HIS A 157 18.99 5.67 -20.99
CA HIS A 157 18.71 4.98 -22.26
C HIS A 157 17.22 4.58 -22.35
N HIS A 158 16.71 3.86 -21.35
CA HIS A 158 15.30 3.43 -21.33
C HIS A 158 14.31 4.61 -21.32
N LEU A 159 14.63 5.70 -20.59
CA LEU A 159 13.75 6.86 -20.53
C LEU A 159 13.72 7.63 -21.87
N VAL A 160 14.88 7.83 -22.50
CA VAL A 160 14.99 8.50 -23.81
C VAL A 160 14.36 7.65 -24.90
N GLU A 161 14.66 6.34 -24.94
CA GLU A 161 14.04 5.41 -25.87
C GLU A 161 12.50 5.45 -25.73
N LYS A 162 12.01 5.47 -24.49
CA LYS A 162 10.57 5.57 -24.21
C LYS A 162 9.98 6.89 -24.69
N ALA A 163 10.65 8.02 -24.46
CA ALA A 163 10.20 9.33 -24.94
C ALA A 163 10.16 9.38 -26.48
N VAL A 164 11.17 8.83 -27.14
CA VAL A 164 11.21 8.75 -28.61
C VAL A 164 10.12 7.83 -29.15
N ALA A 165 9.86 6.69 -28.49
CA ALA A 165 8.78 5.78 -28.89
C ALA A 165 7.40 6.44 -28.77
N LEU A 166 7.21 7.36 -27.83
CA LEU A 166 5.95 8.04 -27.56
C LEU A 166 5.73 9.27 -28.44
N ALA A 167 6.73 10.12 -28.60
CA ALA A 167 6.64 11.43 -29.25
C ALA A 167 7.29 11.47 -30.64
N GLY A 168 8.06 10.46 -31.02
CA GLY A 168 8.73 10.43 -32.31
C GLY A 168 9.68 11.62 -32.48
N ARG A 169 9.44 12.45 -33.52
CA ARG A 169 10.26 13.64 -33.83
C ARG A 169 10.09 14.75 -32.78
N ASP A 170 8.98 14.77 -32.06
CA ASP A 170 8.68 15.77 -31.03
C ASP A 170 9.29 15.40 -29.66
N ALA A 171 10.02 14.29 -29.56
CA ALA A 171 10.66 13.86 -28.31
C ALA A 171 11.60 14.91 -27.70
N PRO A 172 12.44 15.65 -28.47
CA PRO A 172 13.23 16.74 -27.91
C PRO A 172 12.38 17.81 -27.25
N ASP A 173 11.27 18.22 -27.84
CA ASP A 173 10.37 19.24 -27.29
C ASP A 173 9.73 18.74 -25.99
N VAL A 174 9.25 17.50 -25.95
CA VAL A 174 8.69 16.88 -24.74
C VAL A 174 9.74 16.85 -23.62
N LEU A 175 10.97 16.46 -23.92
CA LEU A 175 12.07 16.38 -22.97
C LEU A 175 12.58 17.75 -22.48
N THR A 176 12.23 18.85 -23.16
CA THR A 176 12.53 20.22 -22.69
C THR A 176 11.53 20.76 -21.67
N HIS A 177 10.37 20.13 -21.51
CA HIS A 177 9.39 20.54 -20.49
C HIS A 177 9.93 20.33 -19.09
N ILE A 178 9.86 21.33 -18.21
CA ILE A 178 10.42 21.31 -16.84
C ILE A 178 9.90 20.08 -16.07
N MET A 179 8.58 19.83 -16.10
CA MET A 179 7.97 18.69 -15.39
C MET A 179 8.54 17.35 -15.88
N VAL A 180 8.77 17.20 -17.19
CA VAL A 180 9.35 15.98 -17.78
C VAL A 180 10.83 15.85 -17.40
N GLN A 181 11.59 16.95 -17.39
CA GLN A 181 12.99 16.93 -16.96
C GLN A 181 13.13 16.56 -15.48
N GLU A 182 12.29 17.10 -14.60
CA GLU A 182 12.27 16.74 -13.18
C GLU A 182 11.87 15.26 -13.00
N ALA A 183 10.88 14.78 -13.75
CA ALA A 183 10.48 13.38 -13.75
C ALA A 183 11.65 12.47 -14.20
N LEU A 184 12.36 12.85 -15.27
CA LEU A 184 13.54 12.13 -15.76
C LEU A 184 14.64 12.07 -14.69
N GLN A 185 14.97 13.19 -14.06
CA GLN A 185 16.00 13.25 -13.00
C GLN A 185 15.61 12.42 -11.78
N ASN A 186 14.34 12.43 -11.39
CA ASN A 186 13.85 11.63 -10.25
C ASN A 186 13.84 10.13 -10.60
N ALA A 187 13.51 9.76 -11.83
CA ALA A 187 13.62 8.39 -12.33
C ALA A 187 15.07 7.90 -12.31
N GLN A 188 16.01 8.72 -12.82
CA GLN A 188 17.45 8.43 -12.74
C GLN A 188 17.90 8.22 -11.30
N ARG A 189 17.50 9.11 -10.38
CA ARG A 189 17.85 9.02 -8.97
C ARG A 189 17.29 7.76 -8.32
N SER A 190 16.04 7.40 -8.61
CA SER A 190 15.39 6.20 -8.07
C SER A 190 16.15 4.94 -8.45
N TYR A 191 16.48 4.78 -9.71
CA TYR A 191 17.18 3.60 -10.21
C TYR A 191 18.63 3.54 -9.71
N VAL A 192 19.36 4.66 -9.73
CA VAL A 192 20.75 4.71 -9.21
C VAL A 192 20.81 4.36 -7.72
N MET A 193 19.81 4.72 -6.92
CA MET A 193 19.75 4.36 -5.51
C MET A 193 19.29 2.93 -5.27
N MET A 194 18.53 2.36 -6.19
CA MET A 194 18.02 0.98 -6.12
C MET A 194 18.05 0.36 -7.52
N PRO A 195 19.22 -0.13 -7.98
CA PRO A 195 19.39 -0.69 -9.32
C PRO A 195 18.78 -2.10 -9.39
N ASP A 196 17.49 -2.15 -9.70
CA ASP A 196 16.66 -3.34 -9.78
C ASP A 196 15.76 -3.24 -11.02
N ASP A 197 15.53 -4.34 -11.73
CA ASP A 197 14.75 -4.37 -12.98
C ASP A 197 13.30 -3.94 -12.75
N ILE A 198 12.72 -4.25 -11.59
CA ILE A 198 11.37 -3.83 -11.23
C ILE A 198 11.33 -2.31 -11.06
N VAL A 199 12.33 -1.73 -10.39
CA VAL A 199 12.42 -0.27 -10.23
C VAL A 199 12.61 0.39 -11.59
N LEU A 200 13.44 -0.18 -12.48
CA LEU A 200 13.62 0.32 -13.84
C LEU A 200 12.30 0.36 -14.61
N ALA A 201 11.54 -0.72 -14.58
CA ALA A 201 10.24 -0.80 -15.22
C ALA A 201 9.23 0.21 -14.64
N MET A 202 9.17 0.31 -13.30
CA MET A 202 8.30 1.27 -12.60
C MET A 202 8.61 2.71 -12.97
N VAL A 203 9.88 3.12 -12.91
CA VAL A 203 10.26 4.52 -13.22
C VAL A 203 10.07 4.84 -14.69
N THR A 204 10.34 3.89 -15.59
CA THR A 204 10.11 4.06 -17.04
C THR A 204 8.62 4.26 -17.34
N ARG A 205 7.75 3.49 -16.67
CA ARG A 205 6.30 3.63 -16.82
C ARG A 205 5.79 4.96 -16.25
N ALA A 206 6.14 5.30 -15.02
CA ALA A 206 5.73 6.57 -14.43
C ALA A 206 6.24 7.78 -15.23
N PHE A 207 7.47 7.73 -15.73
CA PHE A 207 8.01 8.73 -16.63
C PHE A 207 7.19 8.84 -17.92
N ALA A 208 6.82 7.72 -18.53
CA ALA A 208 5.99 7.70 -19.74
C ALA A 208 4.62 8.36 -19.51
N GLU A 209 4.00 8.13 -18.38
CA GLU A 209 2.73 8.76 -18.00
C GLU A 209 2.89 10.29 -17.83
N VAL A 210 4.02 10.76 -17.28
CA VAL A 210 4.32 12.20 -17.17
C VAL A 210 4.63 12.79 -18.56
N ALA A 211 5.38 12.10 -19.41
CA ALA A 211 5.76 12.59 -20.72
C ALA A 211 4.59 12.71 -21.70
N GLN A 212 3.58 11.87 -21.57
CA GLN A 212 2.37 11.87 -22.41
C GLN A 212 1.20 12.65 -21.81
N GLY A 213 1.19 12.81 -20.49
CA GLY A 213 0.03 13.27 -19.75
C GLY A 213 -0.12 14.77 -19.76
N ASN A 214 -1.33 15.21 -19.36
CA ASN A 214 -1.61 16.60 -19.08
C ASN A 214 -1.39 16.87 -17.58
N LYS A 215 -0.76 18.00 -17.26
CA LYS A 215 -0.56 18.44 -15.86
C LYS A 215 -1.86 18.61 -15.03
N GLU A 216 -3.02 18.59 -15.68
CA GLU A 216 -4.33 18.66 -15.02
C GLU A 216 -4.92 17.26 -14.74
N ASP A 217 -4.32 16.21 -15.28
CA ASP A 217 -4.76 14.83 -15.08
C ASP A 217 -4.20 14.25 -13.79
N THR A 218 -5.10 13.73 -12.95
CA THR A 218 -4.74 13.13 -11.65
C THR A 218 -3.69 12.03 -11.78
N ARG A 219 -3.79 11.21 -12.80
CA ARG A 219 -2.83 10.11 -13.03
C ARG A 219 -1.43 10.62 -13.35
N THR A 220 -1.35 11.67 -14.17
CA THR A 220 -0.08 12.33 -14.50
C THR A 220 0.56 12.95 -13.26
N ILE A 221 -0.24 13.60 -12.40
CA ILE A 221 0.24 14.17 -11.12
C ILE A 221 0.74 13.06 -10.20
N LEU A 222 -0.01 11.97 -10.05
CA LEU A 222 0.41 10.83 -9.21
C LEU A 222 1.69 10.19 -9.73
N ALA A 223 1.85 10.04 -11.05
CA ALA A 223 3.07 9.51 -11.65
C ALA A 223 4.27 10.42 -11.35
N TYR A 224 4.10 11.73 -11.49
CA TYR A 224 5.13 12.71 -11.17
C TYR A 224 5.51 12.71 -9.68
N ASP A 225 4.53 12.71 -8.78
CA ASP A 225 4.78 12.68 -7.34
C ASP A 225 5.38 11.33 -6.89
N ALA A 226 4.96 10.20 -7.48
CA ALA A 226 5.57 8.90 -7.25
C ALA A 226 7.06 8.91 -7.57
N LEU A 227 7.46 9.44 -8.74
CA LEU A 227 8.88 9.58 -9.11
C LEU A 227 9.67 10.45 -8.10
N ARG A 228 9.05 11.45 -7.47
CA ARG A 228 9.69 12.29 -6.44
C ARG A 228 9.93 11.56 -5.12
N VAL A 229 9.08 10.61 -4.76
CA VAL A 229 9.18 9.89 -3.48
C VAL A 229 9.96 8.59 -3.58
N MET A 230 9.91 7.89 -4.71
CA MET A 230 10.59 6.61 -4.93
C MET A 230 12.08 6.62 -4.58
N PRO A 231 12.89 7.67 -4.86
CA PRO A 231 14.31 7.71 -4.47
C PRO A 231 14.56 7.63 -2.96
N ARG A 232 13.53 7.83 -2.15
CA ARG A 232 13.60 7.82 -0.68
C ARG A 232 12.96 6.58 -0.06
N MET A 233 12.51 5.65 -0.89
CA MET A 233 11.87 4.41 -0.46
C MET A 233 12.84 3.24 -0.48
N GLU A 234 12.54 2.24 0.32
CA GLU A 234 13.24 0.97 0.37
C GLU A 234 12.38 -0.15 -0.25
N ALA A 235 13.03 -1.23 -0.69
CA ALA A 235 12.34 -2.37 -1.33
C ALA A 235 11.21 -2.96 -0.46
N GLY A 236 11.41 -3.02 0.86
CA GLY A 236 10.40 -3.50 1.81
C GLY A 236 9.16 -2.61 1.87
N GLN A 237 9.31 -1.31 1.63
CA GLN A 237 8.20 -0.36 1.64
C GLN A 237 7.28 -0.54 0.42
N PHE A 238 7.83 -0.82 -0.77
CA PHE A 238 7.01 -1.18 -1.94
C PHE A 238 6.17 -2.43 -1.69
N ARG A 239 6.76 -3.45 -1.04
CA ARG A 239 6.06 -4.69 -0.66
C ARG A 239 4.96 -4.42 0.36
N ALA A 240 5.22 -3.58 1.36
CA ALA A 240 4.22 -3.20 2.35
C ALA A 240 3.01 -2.49 1.71
N LEU A 241 3.24 -1.53 0.81
CA LEU A 241 2.17 -0.88 0.05
C LEU A 241 1.38 -1.89 -0.79
N SER A 242 2.06 -2.84 -1.42
CA SER A 242 1.43 -3.88 -2.24
C SER A 242 0.54 -4.80 -1.41
N LEU A 243 0.99 -5.23 -0.22
CA LEU A 243 0.17 -6.04 0.69
C LEU A 243 -1.05 -5.28 1.19
N LEU A 244 -0.91 -3.97 1.49
CA LEU A 244 -2.04 -3.13 1.84
C LEU A 244 -3.06 -3.04 0.69
N LEU A 245 -2.61 -2.87 -0.56
CA LEU A 245 -3.51 -2.84 -1.72
C LEU A 245 -4.26 -4.16 -1.89
N LEU A 246 -3.55 -5.29 -1.79
CA LEU A 246 -4.12 -6.63 -1.96
C LEU A 246 -5.17 -6.97 -0.90
N PHE A 247 -4.97 -6.59 0.36
CA PHE A 247 -5.82 -7.05 1.46
C PHE A 247 -6.85 -6.03 1.94
N HIS A 248 -6.58 -4.72 1.82
CA HIS A 248 -7.54 -3.69 2.21
C HIS A 248 -8.41 -3.17 1.05
N TYR A 249 -7.88 -3.21 -0.18
CA TYR A 249 -8.51 -2.53 -1.31
C TYR A 249 -8.89 -3.46 -2.46
N SER A 250 -8.50 -4.75 -2.36
CA SER A 250 -8.91 -5.76 -3.33
C SER A 250 -9.29 -7.07 -2.64
N ARG A 251 -10.01 -7.93 -3.35
CA ARG A 251 -10.33 -9.30 -2.92
C ARG A 251 -10.40 -10.21 -4.13
N ASN A 252 -9.98 -11.46 -3.97
CA ASN A 252 -10.15 -12.48 -4.99
C ASN A 252 -11.44 -13.26 -4.74
N MET A 253 -12.33 -13.27 -5.71
CA MET A 253 -13.64 -13.94 -5.60
C MET A 253 -13.54 -15.47 -5.60
N ASP A 254 -12.42 -16.01 -6.08
CA ASP A 254 -12.18 -17.45 -6.10
C ASP A 254 -11.63 -18.00 -4.77
N ASN A 255 -11.31 -17.15 -3.79
CA ASN A 255 -10.79 -17.55 -2.48
C ASN A 255 -11.92 -18.12 -1.59
N VAL A 256 -12.47 -19.26 -1.96
CA VAL A 256 -13.61 -19.90 -1.29
C VAL A 256 -13.23 -21.08 -0.39
N ASP A 257 -12.03 -21.66 -0.58
CA ASP A 257 -11.54 -22.81 0.16
C ASP A 257 -10.02 -22.76 0.42
N SER A 258 -9.48 -23.81 1.07
CA SER A 258 -8.06 -23.90 1.44
C SER A 258 -7.13 -23.90 0.22
N ASP A 259 -7.50 -24.59 -0.84
CA ASP A 259 -6.66 -24.76 -2.02
C ASP A 259 -6.56 -23.44 -2.80
N ALA A 260 -7.68 -22.73 -2.93
CA ALA A 260 -7.73 -21.41 -3.55
C ALA A 260 -6.92 -20.38 -2.74
N PHE A 261 -7.04 -20.37 -1.41
CA PHE A 261 -6.22 -19.50 -0.56
C PHE A 261 -4.73 -19.86 -0.61
N ALA A 262 -4.36 -21.15 -0.72
CA ALA A 262 -2.97 -21.58 -0.88
C ALA A 262 -2.38 -21.07 -2.22
N ALA A 263 -3.11 -21.25 -3.31
CA ALA A 263 -2.71 -20.73 -4.63
C ALA A 263 -2.61 -19.19 -4.64
N TYR A 264 -3.52 -18.51 -3.96
CA TYR A 264 -3.45 -17.06 -3.78
C TYR A 264 -2.22 -16.64 -2.99
N ALA A 265 -1.90 -17.35 -1.90
CA ALA A 265 -0.72 -17.06 -1.09
C ALA A 265 0.58 -17.26 -1.88
N GLU A 266 0.71 -18.36 -2.63
CA GLU A 266 1.86 -18.63 -3.48
C GLU A 266 2.07 -17.51 -4.53
N ARG A 267 0.99 -17.08 -5.17
CA ARG A 267 1.07 -16.08 -6.25
C ARG A 267 1.28 -14.66 -5.74
N TYR A 268 0.56 -14.24 -4.68
CA TYR A 268 0.47 -12.83 -4.29
C TYR A 268 1.17 -12.51 -2.97
N VAL A 269 1.32 -13.46 -2.04
CA VAL A 269 1.90 -13.20 -0.72
C VAL A 269 3.39 -13.55 -0.69
N GLU A 270 3.78 -14.74 -1.14
CA GLU A 270 5.17 -15.19 -1.09
C GLU A 270 6.16 -14.22 -1.77
N PRO A 271 5.86 -13.61 -2.93
CA PRO A 271 6.76 -12.66 -3.55
C PRO A 271 6.93 -11.35 -2.77
N LEU A 272 6.02 -11.04 -1.83
CA LEU A 272 5.92 -9.75 -1.15
C LEU A 272 6.25 -9.81 0.35
N ILE A 273 6.17 -10.98 0.99
CA ILE A 273 6.27 -11.08 2.44
C ILE A 273 7.70 -10.86 2.96
N GLN A 274 8.70 -11.26 2.20
CA GLN A 274 10.09 -11.17 2.64
C GLN A 274 10.62 -9.75 2.60
N GLY A 275 11.38 -9.35 3.65
CA GLY A 275 12.05 -8.06 3.73
C GLY A 275 11.09 -6.87 3.90
N LEU A 276 9.94 -7.07 4.52
CA LEU A 276 9.10 -5.99 5.01
C LEU A 276 9.86 -5.15 6.05
N PRO A 277 9.51 -3.85 6.23
CA PRO A 277 10.10 -3.06 7.27
C PRO A 277 9.91 -3.72 8.65
N SER A 278 11.00 -4.02 9.35
CA SER A 278 10.98 -4.63 10.68
C SER A 278 10.70 -3.62 11.79
N GLU A 279 10.98 -2.33 11.54
CA GLU A 279 10.83 -1.26 12.50
C GLU A 279 9.66 -0.34 12.16
N TYR A 280 9.10 0.29 13.17
CA TYR A 280 8.03 1.28 13.01
C TYR A 280 8.45 2.47 12.17
N SER A 281 9.74 2.85 12.22
CA SER A 281 10.31 3.95 11.43
C SER A 281 10.09 3.79 9.93
N GLY A 282 10.18 2.57 9.40
CA GLY A 282 9.93 2.30 7.99
C GLY A 282 8.49 2.60 7.55
N TYR A 283 7.52 2.35 8.41
CA TYR A 283 6.10 2.68 8.14
C TYR A 283 5.81 4.17 8.38
N GLN A 284 6.43 4.79 9.40
CA GLN A 284 6.32 6.23 9.63
C GLN A 284 6.94 7.03 8.46
N GLN A 285 7.98 6.49 7.82
CA GLN A 285 8.53 7.08 6.61
C GLN A 285 7.53 7.03 5.45
N LEU A 286 6.76 5.96 5.30
CA LEU A 286 5.68 5.88 4.30
C LEU A 286 4.60 6.95 4.53
N GLU A 287 4.25 7.24 5.80
CA GLU A 287 3.35 8.33 6.14
C GLU A 287 3.97 9.69 5.81
N TYR A 288 5.23 9.90 6.19
CA TYR A 288 5.98 11.13 5.84
C TYR A 288 6.08 11.36 4.33
N LEU A 289 6.16 10.28 3.55
CA LEU A 289 6.16 10.31 2.08
C LEU A 289 4.74 10.40 1.49
N HIS A 290 3.72 10.51 2.31
CA HIS A 290 2.31 10.55 1.91
C HIS A 290 1.84 9.33 1.11
N CYS A 291 2.47 8.16 1.31
CA CYS A 291 2.05 6.91 0.69
C CYS A 291 0.97 6.20 1.51
N VAL A 292 0.98 6.38 2.83
CA VAL A 292 -0.03 5.86 3.77
C VAL A 292 -0.51 6.94 4.73
N SER A 293 -1.65 6.68 5.37
CA SER A 293 -2.12 7.38 6.58
C SER A 293 -2.12 6.39 7.73
N LEU A 294 -1.60 6.77 8.90
CA LEU A 294 -1.61 5.94 10.09
C LEU A 294 -2.86 6.21 10.91
N GLU A 295 -3.76 5.23 10.92
CA GLU A 295 -5.03 5.32 11.64
C GLU A 295 -4.85 5.14 13.15
N ASN A 296 -5.80 5.70 13.93
CA ASN A 296 -5.83 5.50 15.39
C ASN A 296 -6.35 4.10 15.77
N LYS A 297 -7.07 3.43 14.86
CA LYS A 297 -7.66 2.11 15.09
C LYS A 297 -6.75 1.02 14.54
N ASP A 298 -6.48 0.02 15.36
CA ASP A 298 -5.79 -1.20 14.93
C ASP A 298 -6.79 -2.14 14.22
N THR A 299 -6.45 -2.59 13.01
CA THR A 299 -7.19 -3.61 12.28
C THR A 299 -6.29 -4.83 12.10
N SER A 300 -6.56 -5.90 12.88
CA SER A 300 -5.77 -7.13 12.78
C SER A 300 -5.96 -7.82 11.43
N PHE A 301 -4.99 -8.62 11.00
CA PHE A 301 -5.08 -9.35 9.73
C PHE A 301 -6.31 -10.27 9.66
N GLY A 302 -6.63 -10.94 10.76
CA GLY A 302 -7.85 -11.74 10.86
C GLY A 302 -9.14 -10.91 10.70
N GLN A 303 -9.16 -9.64 11.15
CA GLN A 303 -10.30 -8.75 10.89
C GLN A 303 -10.37 -8.35 9.42
N VAL A 304 -9.25 -8.06 8.79
CA VAL A 304 -9.18 -7.79 7.33
C VAL A 304 -9.75 -8.96 6.53
N LEU A 305 -9.37 -10.20 6.86
CA LEU A 305 -9.91 -11.39 6.20
C LEU A 305 -11.42 -11.57 6.42
N ARG A 306 -11.92 -11.28 7.61
CA ARG A 306 -13.36 -11.34 7.89
C ARG A 306 -14.16 -10.30 7.14
N ASP A 307 -13.59 -9.11 6.97
CA ASP A 307 -14.24 -8.02 6.24
C ASP A 307 -14.21 -8.28 4.72
N SER A 308 -13.13 -8.88 4.21
CA SER A 308 -12.98 -9.22 2.78
C SER A 308 -13.71 -10.49 2.37
N TYR A 309 -13.79 -11.48 3.26
CA TYR A 309 -14.34 -12.82 3.01
C TYR A 309 -15.33 -13.24 4.11
N PRO A 310 -16.42 -12.47 4.35
CA PRO A 310 -17.28 -12.67 5.50
C PRO A 310 -17.91 -14.06 5.55
N LEU A 311 -18.38 -14.62 4.44
CA LEU A 311 -18.96 -15.96 4.43
C LEU A 311 -17.93 -17.07 4.66
N ILE A 312 -16.64 -16.80 4.44
CA ILE A 312 -15.56 -17.76 4.68
C ILE A 312 -15.06 -17.70 6.14
N PHE A 313 -14.86 -16.50 6.70
CA PHE A 313 -14.23 -16.33 8.02
C PHE A 313 -15.20 -16.01 9.17
N SER A 314 -16.45 -15.61 8.90
CA SER A 314 -17.41 -15.26 9.94
C SER A 314 -18.35 -16.40 10.34
N PHE A 315 -18.35 -17.52 9.64
CA PHE A 315 -19.26 -18.66 9.90
C PHE A 315 -18.51 -19.99 9.83
N ARG A 316 -18.96 -20.98 10.60
CA ARG A 316 -18.29 -22.30 10.66
C ARG A 316 -18.71 -23.25 9.54
N GLY A 317 -19.78 -22.95 8.82
CA GLY A 317 -20.35 -23.82 7.80
C GLY A 317 -21.43 -24.78 8.34
N CYS A 318 -21.81 -25.76 7.54
CA CYS A 318 -22.92 -26.67 7.79
C CYS A 318 -22.54 -28.15 7.53
N MET A 319 -23.32 -29.07 8.12
CA MET A 319 -23.11 -30.50 7.91
C MET A 319 -23.63 -30.92 6.53
N LYS A 320 -23.03 -31.95 5.95
CA LYS A 320 -23.49 -32.51 4.68
C LYS A 320 -24.95 -32.92 4.71
N SER A 321 -25.44 -33.54 5.81
CA SER A 321 -26.84 -33.93 5.99
C SER A 321 -27.84 -32.75 5.94
N GLU A 322 -27.38 -31.55 6.39
CA GLU A 322 -28.22 -30.34 6.31
C GLU A 322 -28.31 -29.84 4.86
N LEU A 323 -27.21 -29.86 4.12
CA LEU A 323 -27.20 -29.55 2.68
C LEU A 323 -28.05 -30.55 1.90
N ASP A 324 -27.93 -31.86 2.19
CA ASP A 324 -28.69 -32.93 1.53
C ASP A 324 -30.18 -32.82 1.84
N SER A 325 -30.59 -32.21 2.95
CA SER A 325 -31.99 -31.92 3.26
C SER A 325 -32.63 -30.83 2.38
N ILE A 326 -31.81 -29.92 1.89
CA ILE A 326 -32.25 -28.88 0.93
C ILE A 326 -32.26 -29.44 -0.47
N ARG A 327 -31.15 -30.02 -0.92
CA ARG A 327 -30.95 -30.56 -2.24
C ARG A 327 -29.92 -31.71 -2.19
N LYS A 328 -30.26 -32.86 -2.83
CA LYS A 328 -29.36 -34.03 -2.84
C LYS A 328 -28.16 -33.88 -3.78
N ASP A 329 -28.41 -33.25 -4.93
CA ASP A 329 -27.44 -33.14 -6.02
C ASP A 329 -26.96 -31.68 -6.17
N TRP A 330 -25.96 -31.30 -5.41
CA TRP A 330 -25.33 -30.00 -5.54
C TRP A 330 -24.40 -29.96 -6.76
N PRO A 331 -24.41 -28.89 -7.56
CA PRO A 331 -23.49 -28.73 -8.68
C PRO A 331 -22.03 -28.83 -8.23
N ALA A 332 -21.20 -29.43 -9.08
CA ALA A 332 -19.75 -29.53 -8.76
C ALA A 332 -19.15 -28.16 -8.52
N GLY A 333 -18.36 -28.02 -7.44
CA GLY A 333 -17.71 -26.78 -7.05
C GLY A 333 -18.63 -25.75 -6.38
N SER A 334 -19.97 -26.01 -6.26
CA SER A 334 -20.85 -25.06 -5.55
C SER A 334 -20.71 -25.14 -4.03
N ILE A 335 -20.28 -26.26 -3.51
CA ILE A 335 -20.09 -26.53 -2.09
C ILE A 335 -18.62 -26.90 -1.87
N VAL A 336 -17.98 -26.26 -0.92
CA VAL A 336 -16.55 -26.41 -0.57
C VAL A 336 -16.37 -26.78 0.90
N PRO A 337 -15.23 -27.39 1.30
CA PRO A 337 -14.91 -27.63 2.70
C PRO A 337 -14.75 -26.32 3.49
N SER A 338 -15.15 -26.33 4.74
CA SER A 338 -14.90 -25.23 5.68
C SER A 338 -13.42 -25.19 6.11
N LEU A 339 -12.86 -23.99 6.25
CA LEU A 339 -11.50 -23.80 6.79
C LEU A 339 -11.41 -24.14 8.29
N PHE A 340 -12.53 -24.05 9.02
CA PHE A 340 -12.57 -24.20 10.48
C PHE A 340 -12.70 -25.63 10.97
N ASN A 341 -13.35 -26.50 10.21
CA ASN A 341 -13.75 -27.85 10.65
C ASN A 341 -14.10 -28.75 9.46
N SER A 342 -14.65 -29.93 9.74
CA SER A 342 -15.13 -30.90 8.75
C SER A 342 -16.47 -30.57 8.10
N TYR A 343 -16.96 -29.33 8.24
CA TYR A 343 -18.21 -28.87 7.65
C TYR A 343 -17.99 -28.37 6.21
N TYR A 344 -19.09 -27.93 5.60
CA TYR A 344 -19.13 -27.45 4.23
C TYR A 344 -19.67 -26.02 4.18
N LYS A 345 -19.33 -25.30 3.14
CA LYS A 345 -19.77 -23.95 2.84
C LYS A 345 -20.22 -23.83 1.38
N ALA A 346 -21.03 -22.84 1.08
CA ALA A 346 -21.22 -22.39 -0.29
C ALA A 346 -19.94 -21.74 -0.81
N ALA A 347 -19.60 -22.00 -2.08
CA ALA A 347 -18.42 -21.42 -2.74
C ALA A 347 -18.67 -19.96 -3.12
N VAL A 348 -18.90 -19.12 -2.12
CA VAL A 348 -19.15 -17.67 -2.25
C VAL A 348 -18.55 -16.96 -1.04
N ILE A 349 -17.89 -15.83 -1.28
CA ILE A 349 -17.12 -15.12 -0.26
C ILE A 349 -17.94 -14.07 0.48
N ASP A 350 -19.02 -13.55 -0.12
CA ASP A 350 -19.74 -12.37 0.35
C ASP A 350 -21.23 -12.45 -0.05
N ASP A 351 -22.10 -11.86 0.75
CA ASP A 351 -23.55 -11.85 0.52
C ASP A 351 -23.94 -11.13 -0.80
N SER A 352 -23.19 -10.09 -1.17
CA SER A 352 -23.44 -9.37 -2.42
C SER A 352 -23.24 -10.21 -3.68
N LEU A 353 -22.56 -11.36 -3.57
CA LEU A 353 -22.29 -12.28 -4.67
C LEU A 353 -23.24 -13.50 -4.70
N LEU A 354 -24.21 -13.58 -3.78
CA LEU A 354 -25.11 -14.73 -3.70
C LEU A 354 -25.98 -14.89 -4.95
N GLU A 355 -26.46 -13.82 -5.55
CA GLU A 355 -27.26 -13.89 -6.78
C GLU A 355 -26.44 -14.45 -7.93
N GLU A 356 -25.21 -13.94 -8.11
CA GLU A 356 -24.27 -14.44 -9.12
C GLU A 356 -23.90 -15.91 -8.87
N TYR A 357 -23.67 -16.29 -7.60
CA TYR A 357 -23.45 -17.68 -7.21
C TYR A 357 -24.63 -18.57 -7.58
N PHE A 358 -25.87 -18.17 -7.29
CA PHE A 358 -27.05 -18.94 -7.64
C PHE A 358 -27.21 -19.11 -9.15
N ASP A 359 -26.95 -18.07 -9.92
CA ASP A 359 -26.97 -18.09 -11.37
C ASP A 359 -25.87 -18.98 -11.96
N LYS A 360 -24.62 -18.81 -11.49
CA LYS A 360 -23.45 -19.61 -11.90
C LYS A 360 -23.69 -21.11 -11.74
N TYR A 361 -24.28 -21.50 -10.62
CA TYR A 361 -24.51 -22.91 -10.29
C TYR A 361 -25.92 -23.41 -10.62
N GLY A 362 -26.77 -22.61 -11.28
CA GLY A 362 -28.12 -22.98 -11.70
C GLY A 362 -29.05 -23.32 -10.54
N ILE A 363 -28.91 -22.67 -9.38
CA ILE A 363 -29.75 -22.84 -8.20
C ILE A 363 -30.99 -21.94 -8.37
N ARG A 364 -31.99 -22.39 -9.15
CA ARG A 364 -33.14 -21.56 -9.54
C ARG A 364 -34.32 -21.63 -8.58
N SER A 365 -34.34 -22.60 -7.66
CA SER A 365 -35.43 -22.76 -6.69
C SER A 365 -35.30 -21.68 -5.60
N GLY A 366 -36.26 -20.76 -5.54
CA GLY A 366 -36.25 -19.71 -4.48
C GLY A 366 -36.33 -20.30 -3.07
N ARG A 367 -36.92 -21.49 -2.89
CA ARG A 367 -36.90 -22.24 -1.64
C ARG A 367 -35.47 -22.67 -1.27
N ASP A 368 -34.75 -23.26 -2.25
CA ASP A 368 -33.38 -23.74 -2.01
C ASP A 368 -32.43 -22.57 -1.71
N GLN A 369 -32.59 -21.47 -2.45
CA GLN A 369 -31.83 -20.21 -2.20
C GLN A 369 -32.06 -19.70 -0.79
N THR A 370 -33.32 -19.57 -0.33
CA THR A 370 -33.67 -19.10 1.01
C THR A 370 -33.12 -20.02 2.10
N LEU A 371 -33.25 -21.33 1.92
CA LEU A 371 -32.77 -22.31 2.90
C LEU A 371 -31.25 -22.35 2.97
N LEU A 372 -30.57 -22.29 1.82
CA LEU A 372 -29.13 -22.24 1.77
C LEU A 372 -28.59 -20.95 2.41
N ASN A 373 -29.22 -19.81 2.10
CA ASN A 373 -28.85 -18.53 2.70
C ASN A 373 -28.97 -18.58 4.24
N ALA A 374 -30.09 -19.10 4.78
CA ALA A 374 -30.24 -19.27 6.22
C ALA A 374 -29.19 -20.22 6.83
N LEU A 375 -28.82 -21.27 6.07
CA LEU A 375 -27.87 -22.28 6.53
C LEU A 375 -26.41 -21.76 6.58
N ILE A 376 -25.97 -21.02 5.58
CA ILE A 376 -24.61 -20.46 5.54
C ILE A 376 -24.36 -19.44 6.66
N HIS A 377 -25.40 -18.75 7.14
CA HIS A 377 -25.35 -17.81 8.25
C HIS A 377 -25.59 -18.45 9.64
N SER A 378 -25.79 -19.77 9.71
CA SER A 378 -26.30 -20.41 10.93
C SER A 378 -25.32 -20.54 12.07
N ARG A 379 -24.03 -20.51 11.85
CA ARG A 379 -23.02 -20.78 12.90
C ARG A 379 -21.93 -19.72 12.89
N PRO A 380 -22.20 -18.53 13.47
CA PRO A 380 -21.22 -17.45 13.52
C PRO A 380 -19.97 -17.86 14.34
N VAL A 381 -18.82 -17.41 13.86
CA VAL A 381 -17.52 -17.62 14.52
C VAL A 381 -17.22 -16.41 15.41
N ALA A 382 -16.99 -16.64 16.69
CA ALA A 382 -16.37 -15.63 17.53
C ALA A 382 -14.90 -15.44 17.06
N TYR A 383 -14.45 -14.18 16.99
CA TYR A 383 -13.08 -13.91 16.58
C TYR A 383 -12.09 -14.43 17.62
N ASP A 384 -11.25 -15.37 17.23
CA ASP A 384 -10.09 -15.82 17.98
C ASP A 384 -8.82 -15.74 17.11
N ARG A 385 -7.89 -14.86 17.49
CA ARG A 385 -6.63 -14.64 16.78
C ARG A 385 -5.81 -15.92 16.62
N ARG A 386 -5.83 -16.80 17.64
CA ARG A 386 -5.05 -18.06 17.61
C ARG A 386 -5.66 -19.08 16.65
N GLU A 387 -7.00 -19.15 16.63
CA GLU A 387 -7.72 -20.03 15.69
C GLU A 387 -7.44 -19.60 14.25
N VAL A 388 -7.50 -18.29 13.97
CA VAL A 388 -7.19 -17.75 12.64
C VAL A 388 -5.74 -18.04 12.26
N ALA A 389 -4.76 -17.78 13.13
CA ALA A 389 -3.34 -18.09 12.87
C ALA A 389 -3.13 -19.58 12.54
N HIS A 390 -3.75 -20.45 13.32
CA HIS A 390 -3.67 -21.89 13.08
C HIS A 390 -4.27 -22.32 11.73
N ILE A 391 -5.36 -21.70 11.31
CA ILE A 391 -5.98 -21.94 10.00
C ILE A 391 -5.06 -21.46 8.89
N LEU A 392 -4.54 -20.24 9.00
CA LEU A 392 -3.67 -19.65 8.00
C LEU A 392 -2.37 -20.44 7.84
N GLY A 393 -1.76 -20.89 8.95
CA GLY A 393 -0.56 -21.74 8.91
C GLY A 393 -0.80 -23.13 8.29
N LYS A 394 -2.04 -23.65 8.37
CA LYS A 394 -2.41 -24.89 7.66
C LYS A 394 -2.60 -24.68 6.15
N ILE A 395 -3.03 -23.50 5.74
CA ILE A 395 -3.22 -23.15 4.34
C ILE A 395 -1.88 -22.87 3.68
N SER A 396 -1.10 -21.94 4.25
CA SER A 396 0.21 -21.55 3.74
C SER A 396 1.07 -20.93 4.84
N PRO A 397 2.35 -21.32 4.97
CA PRO A 397 3.30 -20.66 5.87
C PRO A 397 3.43 -19.16 5.60
N ALA A 398 3.31 -18.72 4.35
CA ALA A 398 3.38 -17.31 3.97
C ALA A 398 2.20 -16.49 4.54
N LEU A 399 1.01 -17.08 4.67
CA LEU A 399 -0.14 -16.42 5.30
C LEU A 399 0.03 -16.29 6.83
N GLU A 400 0.66 -17.28 7.47
CA GLU A 400 0.98 -17.20 8.90
C GLU A 400 2.04 -16.12 9.15
N GLU A 401 3.11 -16.09 8.36
CA GLU A 401 4.15 -15.05 8.40
C GLU A 401 3.55 -13.66 8.15
N LEU A 402 2.64 -13.53 7.17
CA LEU A 402 1.94 -12.28 6.91
C LEU A 402 1.09 -11.83 8.10
N GLN A 403 0.37 -12.74 8.75
CA GLN A 403 -0.40 -12.39 9.94
C GLN A 403 0.50 -11.91 11.07
N GLU A 404 1.63 -12.55 11.30
CA GLU A 404 2.60 -12.12 12.32
C GLU A 404 3.18 -10.74 11.99
N ALA A 405 3.60 -10.52 10.74
CA ALA A 405 4.13 -9.25 10.28
C ALA A 405 3.07 -8.13 10.35
N TRP A 406 1.84 -8.42 9.93
CA TRP A 406 0.74 -7.45 9.97
C TRP A 406 0.38 -7.03 11.40
N ASP A 407 0.12 -8.00 12.25
CA ASP A 407 -0.31 -7.77 13.63
C ASP A 407 0.84 -7.27 14.52
N GLY A 408 2.08 -7.51 14.15
CA GLY A 408 3.29 -7.08 14.85
C GLY A 408 3.81 -5.69 14.44
N SER A 409 3.34 -5.13 13.31
CA SER A 409 3.84 -3.88 12.75
C SER A 409 2.77 -2.80 12.65
N LEU A 410 3.10 -1.65 12.04
CA LEU A 410 2.14 -0.59 11.73
C LEU A 410 1.27 -0.89 10.50
N LEU A 411 1.46 -2.02 9.79
CA LEU A 411 0.52 -2.45 8.73
C LEU A 411 -0.92 -2.45 9.23
N ARG A 412 -1.16 -2.93 10.47
CA ARG A 412 -2.49 -2.99 11.09
C ARG A 412 -3.17 -1.62 11.26
N ARG A 413 -2.42 -0.53 11.11
CA ARG A 413 -2.90 0.86 11.26
C ARG A 413 -2.78 1.67 9.98
N SER A 414 -2.21 1.09 8.92
CA SER A 414 -1.93 1.78 7.68
C SER A 414 -3.10 1.68 6.72
N SER A 415 -3.53 2.82 6.19
CA SER A 415 -4.41 2.93 5.03
C SER A 415 -3.65 3.59 3.87
N LEU A 416 -3.92 3.17 2.63
CA LEU A 416 -3.24 3.73 1.45
C LEU A 416 -3.82 5.09 1.08
N THR A 417 -2.95 6.01 0.70
CA THR A 417 -3.32 7.19 -0.08
C THR A 417 -3.41 6.83 -1.57
N LEU A 418 -3.92 7.74 -2.41
CA LEU A 418 -3.92 7.54 -3.86
C LEU A 418 -2.50 7.32 -4.41
N MET A 419 -1.51 8.06 -3.91
CA MET A 419 -0.11 7.86 -4.29
C MET A 419 0.42 6.50 -3.85
N GLY A 420 0.09 6.07 -2.64
CA GLY A 420 0.43 4.73 -2.15
C GLY A 420 -0.21 3.63 -2.99
N MET A 421 -1.47 3.78 -3.40
CA MET A 421 -2.17 2.86 -4.31
C MET A 421 -1.49 2.82 -5.69
N TYR A 422 -1.14 3.97 -6.26
CA TYR A 422 -0.48 4.06 -7.54
C TYR A 422 0.89 3.36 -7.54
N ILE A 423 1.71 3.60 -6.51
CA ILE A 423 3.02 2.94 -6.35
C ILE A 423 2.84 1.43 -6.15
N ALA A 424 1.89 1.00 -5.31
CA ALA A 424 1.58 -0.41 -5.09
C ALA A 424 1.13 -1.11 -6.36
N GLN A 425 0.24 -0.49 -7.14
CA GLN A 425 -0.21 -1.00 -8.44
C GLN A 425 0.97 -1.23 -9.39
N MET A 426 1.87 -0.25 -9.53
CA MET A 426 3.06 -0.39 -10.36
C MET A 426 3.92 -1.55 -9.89
N TYR A 427 4.19 -1.65 -8.58
CA TYR A 427 5.05 -2.70 -8.04
C TYR A 427 4.45 -4.10 -8.23
N ILE A 428 3.14 -4.27 -7.97
CA ILE A 428 2.43 -5.55 -8.18
C ILE A 428 2.48 -5.95 -9.65
N ARG A 429 2.24 -5.00 -10.56
CA ARG A 429 2.31 -5.27 -11.99
C ARG A 429 3.69 -5.79 -12.41
N GLU A 430 4.75 -5.13 -12.01
CA GLU A 430 6.10 -5.51 -12.42
C GLU A 430 6.61 -6.76 -11.66
N ARG A 431 6.16 -6.98 -10.42
CA ARG A 431 6.60 -8.11 -9.60
C ARG A 431 5.81 -9.38 -9.85
N ILE A 432 4.50 -9.28 -10.06
CA ILE A 432 3.56 -10.40 -10.10
C ILE A 432 2.92 -10.55 -11.49
N GLY A 433 2.92 -9.50 -12.30
CA GLY A 433 2.27 -9.48 -13.62
C GLY A 433 0.76 -9.24 -13.57
N GLU A 434 0.24 -8.70 -12.45
CA GLU A 434 -1.18 -8.41 -12.26
C GLU A 434 -1.46 -6.91 -12.38
N GLU A 435 -2.48 -6.54 -13.14
CA GLU A 435 -2.87 -5.14 -13.30
C GLU A 435 -4.15 -4.84 -12.54
N PHE A 436 -4.08 -3.87 -11.62
CA PHE A 436 -5.22 -3.39 -10.86
C PHE A 436 -5.81 -2.15 -11.52
N ASP A 437 -7.14 -2.09 -11.65
CA ASP A 437 -7.83 -0.89 -12.09
C ASP A 437 -8.06 0.06 -10.90
N LEU A 438 -7.42 1.22 -10.94
CA LEU A 438 -7.58 2.28 -9.95
C LEU A 438 -8.58 3.36 -10.38
N SER A 439 -9.28 3.21 -11.49
CA SER A 439 -10.23 4.22 -12.01
C SER A 439 -11.35 4.56 -11.03
N HIS A 440 -11.67 3.64 -10.12
CA HIS A 440 -12.66 3.85 -9.05
C HIS A 440 -12.24 4.85 -7.99
N TRP A 441 -10.91 5.12 -7.89
CA TRP A 441 -10.28 5.92 -6.85
C TRP A 441 -9.74 7.25 -7.39
N MET A 442 -9.60 7.36 -8.72
CA MET A 442 -9.15 8.53 -9.46
C MET A 442 -10.32 9.25 -10.10
#